data_23ec69df2f485e72e314ace8d8f20a8b
#
_entry.id   23ec69df2f485e72e314ace8d8f20a8b
#
_cell.length_a   1.000
_cell.length_b   1.000
_cell.length_c   1.000
_cell.angle_alpha   90.00
_cell.angle_beta   90.00
_cell.angle_gamma   90.00
#
_symmetry.space_group_name_H-M   'P 1'
#
loop_
_entity.id
_entity.type
_entity.pdbx_description
1 polymer ?
#
loop_
_entity_poly.entity_id
_entity_poly.type
_entity_poly.pdbx_seq_one_letter_code
_entity_poly.pdbx_strand_id
1 'polypeptide(L)'
;MIENVLAVGLADETDLTLASPEPHSRAGASYRHRLLMCAPQHFAVDYVINPWMEGNVHAASRERAQAQWNALVAAAEAAGARVDCIAAAPGLPDMVFSANAGLVLGDRFVPSRFRHAERRGEEALFTAWCRQAGLRIQELPEQVYFEGAGDALLDRGARRLWMGHGHRSDLAAAHELTDLLDIEVVPLRLVDARFYHLDTCFCPLRDGYLLYYPAAFDAAAQQAIAQHIPASRRIVVGEADALAFACNAVDLDDTLLLNRASAALCAALAAIGYRVVQTPLDEFLKAGGAAKCLTLRLDE
;
A
#
# COMPACT_ATOMS: atom_id res chain seq x y z
N MET A 1 26.96 60.32 -3.84
CA MET A 1 26.34 59.42 -2.87
C MET A 1 25.53 58.48 -3.75
N ILE A 2 26.03 57.29 -3.97
CA ILE A 2 25.53 56.36 -4.96
C ILE A 2 25.03 55.14 -4.16
N GLU A 3 23.74 54.89 -4.26
CA GLU A 3 23.05 53.72 -3.71
C GLU A 3 23.51 52.46 -4.42
N ASN A 4 23.95 51.47 -3.67
CA ASN A 4 24.18 50.12 -4.12
C ASN A 4 22.97 49.26 -3.74
N VAL A 5 22.13 48.93 -4.73
CA VAL A 5 21.08 47.93 -4.62
C VAL A 5 21.69 46.56 -4.94
N LEU A 6 21.82 45.73 -3.93
CA LEU A 6 22.20 44.31 -4.11
C LEU A 6 21.02 43.54 -4.64
N ALA A 7 21.12 43.08 -5.88
CA ALA A 7 20.22 42.10 -6.46
C ALA A 7 20.45 40.74 -5.80
N VAL A 8 19.43 40.22 -5.10
CA VAL A 8 19.37 38.85 -4.62
C VAL A 8 19.02 37.98 -5.83
N GLY A 9 19.98 37.19 -6.30
CA GLY A 9 19.77 36.19 -7.35
C GLY A 9 18.79 35.11 -6.88
N LEU A 10 17.78 34.87 -7.68
CA LEU A 10 16.91 33.71 -7.61
C LEU A 10 17.77 32.45 -7.79
N ALA A 11 17.78 31.59 -6.78
CA ALA A 11 18.46 30.32 -6.84
C ALA A 11 17.76 29.40 -7.83
N ASP A 12 18.56 28.77 -8.64
CA ASP A 12 18.27 27.77 -9.67
C ASP A 12 17.22 26.75 -9.22
N GLU A 13 16.25 26.48 -10.09
CA GLU A 13 15.44 25.29 -10.06
C GLU A 13 16.37 24.09 -10.19
N THR A 14 16.65 23.41 -9.10
CA THR A 14 17.36 22.14 -9.10
C THR A 14 16.58 21.14 -9.94
N ASP A 15 17.07 20.89 -11.13
CA ASP A 15 16.66 19.81 -12.05
C ASP A 15 16.82 18.47 -11.31
N LEU A 16 15.71 18.01 -10.70
CA LEU A 16 15.59 16.67 -10.12
C LEU A 16 15.49 15.67 -11.28
N THR A 17 16.60 15.40 -11.94
CA THR A 17 16.73 14.26 -12.85
C THR A 17 16.59 12.98 -12.03
N LEU A 18 15.35 12.55 -11.84
CA LEU A 18 15.04 11.21 -11.35
C LEU A 18 15.62 10.22 -12.37
N ALA A 19 16.58 9.41 -11.94
CA ALA A 19 17.10 8.32 -12.76
C ALA A 19 15.92 7.49 -13.30
N SER A 20 15.95 7.18 -14.59
CA SER A 20 14.95 6.32 -15.20
C SER A 20 14.84 5.02 -14.40
N PRO A 21 13.61 4.56 -14.05
CA PRO A 21 13.45 3.36 -13.25
C PRO A 21 14.07 2.16 -13.97
N GLU A 22 15.14 1.61 -13.41
CA GLU A 22 15.72 0.36 -13.89
C GLU A 22 14.79 -0.78 -13.50
N PRO A 23 14.21 -1.54 -14.47
CA PRO A 23 13.40 -2.70 -14.14
C PRO A 23 14.29 -3.81 -13.57
N HIS A 24 13.95 -4.32 -12.39
CA HIS A 24 14.59 -5.54 -11.88
C HIS A 24 14.23 -6.80 -12.69
N SER A 25 13.23 -6.70 -13.57
CA SER A 25 12.65 -7.80 -14.33
C SER A 25 13.38 -8.09 -15.65
N ARG A 26 13.45 -9.38 -16.01
CA ARG A 26 14.14 -9.86 -17.23
C ARG A 26 13.45 -9.37 -18.50
N ALA A 27 14.20 -8.85 -19.46
CA ALA A 27 13.71 -8.49 -20.78
C ALA A 27 13.14 -9.73 -21.50
N GLY A 28 11.91 -9.62 -22.05
CA GLY A 28 11.25 -10.67 -22.86
C GLY A 28 10.29 -11.60 -22.12
N ALA A 29 10.07 -11.44 -20.81
CA ALA A 29 9.03 -12.16 -20.09
C ALA A 29 7.65 -11.52 -20.28
N SER A 30 6.60 -12.34 -20.45
CA SER A 30 5.21 -11.88 -20.41
C SER A 30 4.79 -11.81 -18.94
N TYR A 31 4.62 -10.61 -18.41
CA TYR A 31 4.16 -10.40 -17.04
C TYR A 31 2.64 -10.20 -17.00
N ARG A 32 1.97 -10.80 -16.02
CA ARG A 32 0.52 -10.64 -15.78
C ARG A 32 0.20 -9.50 -14.85
N HIS A 33 1.13 -9.15 -13.98
CA HIS A 33 0.98 -8.11 -12.96
C HIS A 33 2.16 -7.15 -12.98
N ARG A 34 1.89 -5.93 -12.54
CA ARG A 34 2.89 -4.88 -12.46
C ARG A 34 2.83 -4.21 -11.09
N LEU A 35 3.93 -4.21 -10.37
CA LEU A 35 4.06 -3.67 -9.01
C LEU A 35 5.10 -2.56 -8.98
N LEU A 36 4.80 -1.45 -8.29
CA LEU A 36 5.79 -0.46 -7.91
C LEU A 36 6.23 -0.71 -6.48
N MET A 37 7.53 -0.76 -6.26
CA MET A 37 8.15 -0.95 -4.95
C MET A 37 9.25 0.09 -4.72
N CYS A 38 9.61 0.35 -3.47
CA CYS A 38 10.74 1.19 -3.08
C CYS A 38 11.69 0.36 -2.22
N ALA A 39 12.98 0.33 -2.60
CA ALA A 39 13.98 -0.42 -1.84
C ALA A 39 14.27 0.26 -0.48
N PRO A 40 14.59 -0.51 0.58
CA PRO A 40 14.69 0.00 1.96
C PRO A 40 16.05 0.69 2.27
N GLN A 41 16.63 1.44 1.30
CA GLN A 41 17.92 2.12 1.45
C GLN A 41 17.91 3.15 2.58
N HIS A 42 16.75 3.80 2.80
CA HIS A 42 16.56 4.81 3.85
C HIS A 42 15.56 4.37 4.91
N PHE A 43 15.10 3.10 4.87
CA PHE A 43 14.14 2.58 5.83
C PHE A 43 14.69 2.64 7.25
N ALA A 44 13.91 3.21 8.15
CA ALA A 44 14.14 3.29 9.58
C ALA A 44 12.81 3.51 10.29
N VAL A 45 12.77 3.32 11.61
CA VAL A 45 11.68 3.76 12.47
C VAL A 45 12.22 4.95 13.26
N ASP A 46 11.98 6.17 12.78
CA ASP A 46 12.58 7.39 13.35
C ASP A 46 11.56 8.23 14.15
N TYR A 47 10.28 7.86 14.07
CA TYR A 47 9.15 8.52 14.74
C TYR A 47 8.04 7.50 15.04
N VAL A 48 6.97 7.95 15.71
CA VAL A 48 5.80 7.11 16.03
C VAL A 48 4.54 7.74 15.46
N ILE A 49 3.96 7.11 14.43
CA ILE A 49 2.69 7.51 13.82
C ILE A 49 1.66 6.37 13.78
N ASN A 50 1.99 5.23 14.35
CA ASN A 50 1.08 4.10 14.58
C ASN A 50 1.58 3.25 15.76
N PRO A 51 0.73 2.40 16.38
CA PRO A 51 1.09 1.61 17.56
C PRO A 51 2.25 0.61 17.35
N TRP A 52 2.52 0.16 16.12
CA TRP A 52 3.60 -0.78 15.83
C TRP A 52 4.99 -0.14 15.96
N MET A 53 5.08 1.17 15.76
CA MET A 53 6.32 1.92 15.91
C MET A 53 6.70 2.15 17.37
N GLU A 54 5.74 2.04 18.30
CA GLU A 54 6.01 2.18 19.74
C GLU A 54 7.01 1.12 20.20
N GLY A 55 8.09 1.57 20.85
CA GLY A 55 9.18 0.71 21.30
C GLY A 55 10.11 0.17 20.19
N ASN A 56 9.86 0.52 18.93
CA ASN A 56 10.67 0.11 17.78
C ASN A 56 11.49 1.25 17.16
N VAL A 57 11.45 2.46 17.74
CA VAL A 57 12.27 3.59 17.27
C VAL A 57 13.75 3.22 17.30
N HIS A 58 14.44 3.38 16.16
CA HIS A 58 15.83 2.99 15.90
C HIS A 58 16.13 1.48 16.04
N ALA A 59 15.12 0.62 16.06
CA ALA A 59 15.29 -0.84 16.22
C ALA A 59 15.35 -1.59 14.87
N ALA A 60 15.12 -0.92 13.73
CA ALA A 60 15.16 -1.55 12.42
C ALA A 60 16.58 -1.82 11.93
N SER A 61 16.83 -3.03 11.42
CA SER A 61 18.08 -3.40 10.74
C SER A 61 17.92 -3.25 9.23
N ARG A 62 18.68 -2.32 8.63
CA ARG A 62 18.65 -2.09 7.17
C ARG A 62 19.10 -3.32 6.40
N GLU A 63 20.10 -4.04 6.87
CA GLU A 63 20.61 -5.26 6.23
C GLU A 63 19.52 -6.33 6.16
N ARG A 64 18.82 -6.58 7.29
CA ARG A 64 17.70 -7.54 7.34
C ARG A 64 16.52 -7.06 6.51
N ALA A 65 16.18 -5.77 6.57
CA ALA A 65 15.13 -5.19 5.74
C ALA A 65 15.42 -5.37 4.25
N GLN A 66 16.67 -5.13 3.82
CA GLN A 66 17.07 -5.35 2.43
C GLN A 66 16.95 -6.83 2.02
N ALA A 67 17.38 -7.76 2.87
CA ALA A 67 17.25 -9.19 2.61
C ALA A 67 15.78 -9.63 2.50
N GLN A 68 14.92 -9.15 3.42
CA GLN A 68 13.49 -9.45 3.42
C GLN A 68 12.78 -8.84 2.18
N TRP A 69 13.12 -7.61 1.81
CA TRP A 69 12.60 -6.95 0.62
C TRP A 69 12.99 -7.71 -0.66
N ASN A 70 14.26 -8.11 -0.80
CA ASN A 70 14.73 -8.90 -1.94
C ASN A 70 13.99 -10.24 -2.05
N ALA A 71 13.70 -10.89 -0.92
CA ALA A 71 12.93 -12.14 -0.90
C ALA A 71 11.48 -11.92 -1.37
N LEU A 72 10.84 -10.81 -0.97
CA LEU A 72 9.50 -10.45 -1.43
C LEU A 72 9.49 -10.15 -2.94
N VAL A 73 10.47 -9.40 -3.45
CA VAL A 73 10.62 -9.13 -4.89
C VAL A 73 10.76 -10.44 -5.67
N ALA A 74 11.67 -11.32 -5.25
CA ALA A 74 11.87 -12.61 -5.89
C ALA A 74 10.60 -13.50 -5.89
N ALA A 75 9.83 -13.47 -4.79
CA ALA A 75 8.57 -14.19 -4.69
C ALA A 75 7.50 -13.60 -5.64
N ALA A 76 7.42 -12.28 -5.77
CA ALA A 76 6.51 -11.61 -6.70
C ALA A 76 6.86 -11.91 -8.16
N GLU A 77 8.14 -11.85 -8.52
CA GLU A 77 8.62 -12.21 -9.88
C GLU A 77 8.37 -13.68 -10.20
N ALA A 78 8.60 -14.57 -9.24
CA ALA A 78 8.29 -16.00 -9.38
C ALA A 78 6.79 -16.29 -9.54
N ALA A 79 5.93 -15.40 -9.04
CA ALA A 79 4.48 -15.42 -9.24
C ALA A 79 4.03 -14.74 -10.55
N GLY A 80 4.96 -14.25 -11.39
CA GLY A 80 4.68 -13.65 -12.69
C GLY A 80 4.43 -12.14 -12.65
N ALA A 81 4.78 -11.47 -11.58
CA ALA A 81 4.75 -10.01 -11.52
C ALA A 81 6.04 -9.40 -12.09
N ARG A 82 5.90 -8.23 -12.74
CA ARG A 82 6.99 -7.31 -12.99
C ARG A 82 7.11 -6.34 -11.82
N VAL A 83 8.31 -6.14 -11.31
CA VAL A 83 8.59 -5.15 -10.27
C VAL A 83 9.31 -3.96 -10.89
N ASP A 84 8.65 -2.79 -10.84
CA ASP A 84 9.28 -1.51 -11.12
C ASP A 84 9.69 -0.87 -9.78
N CYS A 85 10.79 -0.11 -9.76
CA CYS A 85 11.28 0.51 -8.54
C CYS A 85 11.28 2.04 -8.64
N ILE A 86 10.86 2.70 -7.57
CA ILE A 86 11.15 4.12 -7.35
C ILE A 86 12.39 4.25 -6.48
N ALA A 87 13.23 5.24 -6.76
CA ALA A 87 14.38 5.53 -5.93
C ALA A 87 13.95 6.00 -4.53
N ALA A 88 14.57 5.42 -3.50
CA ALA A 88 14.35 5.86 -2.12
C ALA A 88 14.98 7.25 -1.89
N ALA A 89 14.30 8.10 -1.12
CA ALA A 89 14.79 9.44 -0.81
C ALA A 89 15.26 9.57 0.65
N PRO A 90 16.40 10.26 0.89
CA PRO A 90 16.84 10.55 2.26
C PRO A 90 15.79 11.33 3.05
N GLY A 91 15.62 10.98 4.33
CA GLY A 91 14.64 11.63 5.22
C GLY A 91 13.20 11.17 5.04
N LEU A 92 12.92 10.21 4.15
CA LEU A 92 11.60 9.62 3.92
C LEU A 92 11.64 8.10 4.15
N PRO A 93 11.78 7.66 5.42
CA PRO A 93 11.98 6.25 5.73
C PRO A 93 10.79 5.36 5.36
N ASP A 94 9.57 5.90 5.33
CA ASP A 94 8.35 5.17 5.03
C ASP A 94 8.02 5.06 3.52
N MET A 95 8.86 5.62 2.62
CA MET A 95 8.70 5.43 1.17
C MET A 95 8.67 3.96 0.74
N VAL A 96 9.21 3.04 1.54
CA VAL A 96 9.14 1.59 1.30
C VAL A 96 7.71 1.09 1.24
N PHE A 97 6.76 1.76 1.91
CA PHE A 97 5.34 1.41 1.93
C PHE A 97 4.61 2.02 0.73
N SER A 98 5.01 1.61 -0.46
CA SER A 98 4.56 2.16 -1.75
C SER A 98 3.06 2.00 -2.00
N ALA A 99 2.35 1.08 -1.34
CA ALA A 99 0.89 1.01 -1.39
C ALA A 99 0.22 2.33 -0.98
N ASN A 100 0.85 3.06 -0.04
CA ASN A 100 0.32 4.33 0.44
C ASN A 100 0.61 5.51 -0.50
N ALA A 101 1.33 5.31 -1.60
CA ALA A 101 1.66 6.38 -2.56
C ALA A 101 0.42 6.98 -3.24
N GLY A 102 -0.60 6.17 -3.45
CA GLY A 102 -1.83 6.54 -4.14
C GLY A 102 -2.62 5.32 -4.57
N LEU A 103 -3.65 5.54 -5.38
CA LEU A 103 -4.46 4.50 -6.00
C LEU A 103 -4.29 4.55 -7.51
N VAL A 104 -4.03 3.42 -8.15
CA VAL A 104 -4.06 3.26 -9.60
C VAL A 104 -5.37 2.58 -9.99
N LEU A 105 -6.04 3.10 -11.01
CA LEU A 105 -7.19 2.46 -11.65
C LEU A 105 -7.17 2.74 -13.17
N GLY A 106 -6.91 1.71 -13.96
CA GLY A 106 -6.66 1.84 -15.39
C GLY A 106 -5.43 2.71 -15.67
N ASP A 107 -5.60 3.80 -16.41
CA ASP A 107 -4.55 4.77 -16.74
C ASP A 107 -4.48 5.95 -15.76
N ARG A 108 -5.23 5.92 -14.64
CA ARG A 108 -5.35 7.01 -13.68
C ARG A 108 -4.57 6.70 -12.41
N PHE A 109 -3.93 7.70 -11.86
CA PHE A 109 -3.30 7.68 -10.53
C PHE A 109 -3.90 8.78 -9.67
N VAL A 110 -4.46 8.39 -8.52
CA VAL A 110 -4.94 9.31 -7.49
C VAL A 110 -3.87 9.37 -6.40
N PRO A 111 -3.09 10.45 -6.30
CA PRO A 111 -2.04 10.59 -5.30
C PRO A 111 -2.62 10.57 -3.89
N SER A 112 -1.85 10.05 -2.95
CA SER A 112 -2.14 10.20 -1.54
C SER A 112 -1.93 11.64 -1.08
N ARG A 113 -2.69 12.00 -0.05
CA ARG A 113 -2.47 13.17 0.80
C ARG A 113 -2.35 12.67 2.24
N PHE A 114 -1.12 12.61 2.72
CA PHE A 114 -0.83 12.04 4.01
C PHE A 114 -1.33 12.90 5.17
N ARG A 115 -1.99 12.26 6.14
CA ARG A 115 -2.39 12.91 7.39
C ARG A 115 -1.19 13.34 8.20
N HIS A 116 -0.19 12.46 8.32
CA HIS A 116 1.03 12.70 9.07
C HIS A 116 2.06 13.48 8.25
N ALA A 117 2.58 14.56 8.84
CA ALA A 117 3.53 15.46 8.18
C ALA A 117 4.84 14.75 7.77
N GLU A 118 5.23 13.73 8.52
CA GLU A 118 6.43 12.93 8.32
C GLU A 118 6.46 12.24 6.95
N ARG A 119 5.29 11.96 6.37
CA ARG A 119 5.16 11.26 5.08
C ARG A 119 4.85 12.19 3.89
N ARG A 120 4.50 13.45 4.12
CA ARG A 120 4.06 14.36 3.03
C ARG A 120 5.12 14.58 1.96
N GLY A 121 6.40 14.49 2.31
CA GLY A 121 7.49 14.59 1.33
C GLY A 121 7.50 13.49 0.27
N GLU A 122 6.81 12.36 0.52
CA GLU A 122 6.69 11.25 -0.41
C GLU A 122 5.75 11.59 -1.59
N GLU A 123 4.71 12.42 -1.38
CA GLU A 123 3.62 12.70 -2.33
C GLU A 123 4.13 13.16 -3.69
N ALA A 124 5.03 14.16 -3.70
CA ALA A 124 5.58 14.72 -4.93
C ALA A 124 6.44 13.70 -5.72
N LEU A 125 7.21 12.87 -5.02
CA LEU A 125 8.10 11.89 -5.64
C LEU A 125 7.30 10.77 -6.33
N PHE A 126 6.30 10.21 -5.65
CA PHE A 126 5.44 9.19 -6.25
C PHE A 126 4.59 9.76 -7.39
N THR A 127 4.07 10.98 -7.24
CA THR A 127 3.31 11.65 -8.30
C THR A 127 4.17 11.88 -9.55
N ALA A 128 5.41 12.34 -9.39
CA ALA A 128 6.35 12.53 -10.49
C ALA A 128 6.67 11.20 -11.18
N TRP A 129 6.95 10.14 -10.40
CA TRP A 129 7.21 8.81 -10.95
C TRP A 129 6.02 8.28 -11.76
N CYS A 130 4.79 8.34 -11.20
CA CYS A 130 3.58 7.86 -11.88
C CYS A 130 3.30 8.65 -13.17
N ARG A 131 3.52 9.97 -13.16
CA ARG A 131 3.41 10.80 -14.37
C ARG A 131 4.41 10.39 -15.46
N GLN A 132 5.66 10.12 -15.09
CA GLN A 132 6.68 9.62 -16.02
C GLN A 132 6.36 8.22 -16.54
N ALA A 133 5.72 7.39 -15.71
CA ALA A 133 5.23 6.07 -16.12
C ALA A 133 4.01 6.11 -17.06
N GLY A 134 3.50 7.32 -17.39
CA GLY A 134 2.39 7.53 -18.32
C GLY A 134 1.00 7.52 -17.69
N LEU A 135 0.90 7.51 -16.35
CA LEU A 135 -0.38 7.59 -15.66
C LEU A 135 -0.90 9.04 -15.63
N ARG A 136 -2.20 9.20 -15.81
CA ARG A 136 -2.90 10.49 -15.66
C ARG A 136 -3.13 10.78 -14.17
N ILE A 137 -2.60 11.89 -13.70
CA ILE A 137 -2.76 12.30 -12.29
C ILE A 137 -4.14 12.92 -12.10
N GLN A 138 -4.87 12.43 -11.10
CA GLN A 138 -6.17 12.95 -10.66
C GLN A 138 -6.12 13.21 -9.16
N GLU A 139 -6.16 14.48 -8.77
CA GLU A 139 -6.01 14.89 -7.37
C GLU A 139 -7.37 15.00 -6.67
N LEU A 140 -7.42 14.63 -5.40
CA LEU A 140 -8.53 14.92 -4.50
C LEU A 140 -8.42 16.37 -3.97
N PRO A 141 -9.53 16.94 -3.43
CA PRO A 141 -9.50 18.26 -2.81
C PRO A 141 -8.45 18.36 -1.69
N GLU A 142 -7.79 19.52 -1.57
CA GLU A 142 -6.67 19.72 -0.66
C GLU A 142 -6.98 19.44 0.82
N GLN A 143 -8.22 19.60 1.25
CA GLN A 143 -8.65 19.38 2.63
C GLN A 143 -8.96 17.90 2.96
N VAL A 144 -8.90 16.99 1.96
CA VAL A 144 -9.26 15.58 2.14
C VAL A 144 -8.01 14.73 2.29
N TYR A 145 -7.83 14.10 3.43
CA TYR A 145 -6.77 13.11 3.62
C TYR A 145 -7.15 11.78 2.99
N PHE A 146 -6.19 11.18 2.28
CA PHE A 146 -6.32 9.90 1.61
C PHE A 146 -4.95 9.22 1.54
N GLU A 147 -4.85 7.96 1.95
CA GLU A 147 -3.56 7.25 1.99
C GLU A 147 -3.53 6.04 1.03
N GLY A 148 -3.99 6.29 -0.20
CA GLY A 148 -3.80 5.42 -1.36
C GLY A 148 -4.38 4.02 -1.23
N ALA A 149 -3.71 3.06 -1.86
CA ALA A 149 -4.08 1.64 -1.85
C ALA A 149 -3.80 0.94 -0.50
N GLY A 150 -3.36 1.68 0.53
CA GLY A 150 -3.42 1.24 1.92
C GLY A 150 -4.86 1.26 2.43
N ASP A 151 -5.65 2.26 2.02
CA ASP A 151 -7.04 2.42 2.44
C ASP A 151 -8.06 2.16 1.31
N ALA A 152 -7.65 2.09 0.04
CA ALA A 152 -8.54 1.84 -1.09
C ALA A 152 -8.15 0.56 -1.83
N LEU A 153 -9.02 -0.45 -1.78
CA LEU A 153 -8.77 -1.78 -2.33
C LEU A 153 -9.87 -2.16 -3.33
N LEU A 154 -9.45 -2.51 -4.56
CA LEU A 154 -10.39 -2.96 -5.59
C LEU A 154 -10.97 -4.33 -5.23
N ASP A 155 -12.29 -4.45 -5.32
CA ASP A 155 -12.99 -5.74 -5.21
C ASP A 155 -12.59 -6.63 -6.41
N ARG A 156 -12.40 -7.94 -6.15
CA ARG A 156 -12.00 -8.90 -7.21
C ARG A 156 -13.19 -9.69 -7.79
N GLY A 157 -14.40 -9.43 -7.32
CA GLY A 157 -15.64 -10.09 -7.79
C GLY A 157 -16.68 -9.12 -8.34
N ALA A 158 -16.48 -7.80 -8.17
CA ALA A 158 -17.40 -6.77 -8.62
C ALA A 158 -16.66 -5.47 -8.94
N ARG A 159 -17.25 -4.60 -9.78
CA ARG A 159 -16.71 -3.27 -10.06
C ARG A 159 -17.00 -2.34 -8.87
N ARG A 160 -16.16 -2.43 -7.85
CA ARG A 160 -16.31 -1.75 -6.56
C ARG A 160 -14.96 -1.50 -5.93
N LEU A 161 -14.87 -0.44 -5.15
CA LEU A 161 -13.73 -0.10 -4.31
C LEU A 161 -14.14 -0.15 -2.83
N TRP A 162 -13.39 -0.89 -2.03
CA TRP A 162 -13.49 -0.86 -0.57
C TRP A 162 -12.59 0.22 -0.03
N MET A 163 -13.08 1.05 0.89
CA MET A 163 -12.28 2.15 1.42
C MET A 163 -12.33 2.22 2.95
N GLY A 164 -11.16 2.03 3.58
CA GLY A 164 -10.95 2.22 5.01
C GLY A 164 -10.92 3.72 5.38
N HIS A 165 -11.50 4.05 6.53
CA HIS A 165 -11.42 5.41 7.09
C HIS A 165 -11.42 5.38 8.62
N GLY A 166 -11.06 6.51 9.25
CA GLY A 166 -11.13 6.70 10.70
C GLY A 166 -9.78 6.94 11.35
N HIS A 167 -8.68 6.38 10.84
CA HIS A 167 -7.34 6.63 11.37
C HIS A 167 -6.49 7.50 10.45
N ARG A 168 -6.49 7.23 9.15
CA ARG A 168 -5.63 7.87 8.16
C ARG A 168 -6.43 8.61 7.10
N SER A 169 -7.23 7.92 6.32
CA SER A 169 -8.09 8.54 5.31
C SER A 169 -9.39 9.07 5.91
N ASP A 170 -9.91 10.12 5.30
CA ASP A 170 -11.19 10.73 5.66
C ASP A 170 -12.36 10.01 4.98
N LEU A 171 -13.52 9.96 5.63
CA LEU A 171 -14.74 9.45 5.00
C LEU A 171 -15.10 10.22 3.72
N ALA A 172 -14.80 11.53 3.67
CA ALA A 172 -15.03 12.36 2.49
C ALA A 172 -14.32 11.84 1.24
N ALA A 173 -13.14 11.20 1.40
CA ALA A 173 -12.42 10.62 0.27
C ALA A 173 -13.23 9.54 -0.47
N ALA A 174 -14.15 8.83 0.21
CA ALA A 174 -15.02 7.84 -0.45
C ALA A 174 -15.97 8.50 -1.46
N HIS A 175 -16.54 9.66 -1.14
CA HIS A 175 -17.39 10.41 -2.05
C HIS A 175 -16.60 10.96 -3.23
N GLU A 176 -15.47 11.59 -2.95
CA GLU A 176 -14.60 12.16 -3.98
C GLU A 176 -14.09 11.09 -4.96
N LEU A 177 -13.70 9.90 -4.45
CA LEU A 177 -13.28 8.77 -5.29
C LEU A 177 -14.42 8.21 -6.14
N THR A 178 -15.67 8.18 -5.61
CA THR A 178 -16.85 7.76 -6.37
C THR A 178 -17.03 8.63 -7.60
N ASP A 179 -17.02 9.95 -7.41
CA ASP A 179 -17.22 10.93 -8.48
C ASP A 179 -16.03 10.95 -9.47
N LEU A 180 -14.82 10.92 -8.93
CA LEU A 180 -13.58 11.01 -9.72
C LEU A 180 -13.36 9.78 -10.61
N LEU A 181 -13.66 8.59 -10.10
CA LEU A 181 -13.35 7.32 -10.75
C LEU A 181 -14.55 6.65 -11.42
N ASP A 182 -15.77 7.17 -11.20
CA ASP A 182 -17.03 6.57 -11.68
C ASP A 182 -17.12 5.08 -11.25
N ILE A 183 -16.91 4.82 -9.97
CA ILE A 183 -16.94 3.48 -9.36
C ILE A 183 -17.68 3.52 -8.02
N GLU A 184 -18.43 2.46 -7.68
CA GLU A 184 -19.00 2.31 -6.35
C GLU A 184 -17.87 2.24 -5.30
N VAL A 185 -17.90 3.12 -4.29
CA VAL A 185 -16.96 3.09 -3.15
C VAL A 185 -17.75 2.77 -1.88
N VAL A 186 -17.36 1.69 -1.21
CA VAL A 186 -17.97 1.24 0.05
C VAL A 186 -17.04 1.63 1.20
N PRO A 187 -17.43 2.65 2.02
CA PRO A 187 -16.61 3.07 3.15
C PRO A 187 -16.71 2.07 4.31
N LEU A 188 -15.57 1.75 4.90
CA LEU A 188 -15.43 0.84 6.03
C LEU A 188 -14.70 1.55 7.17
N ARG A 189 -15.39 1.77 8.30
CA ARG A 189 -14.77 2.41 9.46
C ARG A 189 -13.89 1.43 10.22
N LEU A 190 -12.61 1.81 10.37
CA LEU A 190 -11.62 1.11 11.18
C LEU A 190 -11.70 1.64 12.63
N VAL A 191 -11.73 0.73 13.61
CA VAL A 191 -11.87 1.07 15.03
C VAL A 191 -10.71 0.58 15.91
N ASP A 192 -9.87 -0.32 15.39
CA ASP A 192 -8.68 -0.82 16.08
C ASP A 192 -7.44 -0.12 15.53
N ALA A 193 -6.77 0.69 16.34
CA ALA A 193 -5.59 1.46 15.93
C ALA A 193 -4.40 0.60 15.46
N ARG A 194 -4.37 -0.69 15.81
CA ARG A 194 -3.36 -1.64 15.31
C ARG A 194 -3.52 -1.89 13.82
N PHE A 195 -4.74 -1.72 13.30
CA PHE A 195 -5.10 -1.89 11.89
C PHE A 195 -5.53 -0.53 11.30
N TYR A 196 -4.58 0.39 11.26
CA TYR A 196 -4.80 1.80 10.92
C TYR A 196 -5.01 2.07 9.41
N HIS A 197 -4.68 1.12 8.55
CA HIS A 197 -5.04 1.06 7.13
C HIS A 197 -5.88 -0.18 6.82
N LEU A 198 -6.72 -0.08 5.79
CA LEU A 198 -7.59 -1.17 5.37
C LEU A 198 -6.79 -2.42 4.97
N ASP A 199 -5.71 -2.26 4.23
CA ASP A 199 -4.87 -3.35 3.73
C ASP A 199 -4.20 -4.18 4.84
N THR A 200 -4.18 -3.69 6.09
CA THR A 200 -3.63 -4.43 7.23
C THR A 200 -4.59 -5.48 7.78
N CYS A 201 -5.90 -5.35 7.49
CA CYS A 201 -6.95 -6.22 8.06
C CYS A 201 -7.98 -6.70 7.02
N PHE A 202 -7.81 -6.37 5.72
CA PHE A 202 -8.77 -6.67 4.66
C PHE A 202 -8.04 -6.92 3.34
N CYS A 203 -8.27 -8.05 2.72
CA CYS A 203 -7.67 -8.41 1.43
C CYS A 203 -8.73 -9.00 0.52
N PRO A 204 -9.22 -8.25 -0.49
CA PRO A 204 -10.04 -8.80 -1.55
C PRO A 204 -9.26 -9.85 -2.34
N LEU A 205 -9.87 -11.01 -2.54
CA LEU A 205 -9.29 -12.14 -3.24
C LEU A 205 -10.10 -12.43 -4.51
N ARG A 206 -9.47 -13.12 -5.47
CA ARG A 206 -10.12 -13.52 -6.72
C ARG A 206 -11.47 -14.18 -6.48
N ASP A 207 -12.32 -14.16 -7.49
CA ASP A 207 -13.68 -14.75 -7.48
C ASP A 207 -14.60 -14.16 -6.39
N GLY A 208 -14.29 -12.96 -5.88
CA GLY A 208 -15.04 -12.26 -4.85
C GLY A 208 -14.92 -12.89 -3.45
N TYR A 209 -13.86 -13.64 -3.19
CA TYR A 209 -13.50 -14.02 -1.83
C TYR A 209 -12.90 -12.85 -1.07
N LEU A 210 -12.98 -12.89 0.24
CA LEU A 210 -12.43 -11.90 1.14
C LEU A 210 -11.69 -12.58 2.29
N LEU A 211 -10.45 -12.18 2.51
CA LEU A 211 -9.68 -12.47 3.72
C LEU A 211 -9.73 -11.24 4.62
N TYR A 212 -10.25 -11.36 5.86
CA TYR A 212 -10.38 -10.17 6.71
C TYR A 212 -10.45 -10.50 8.21
N TYR A 213 -10.10 -9.51 9.03
CA TYR A 213 -10.20 -9.55 10.49
C TYR A 213 -11.39 -8.68 10.96
N PRO A 214 -12.55 -9.28 11.34
CA PRO A 214 -13.77 -8.54 11.63
C PRO A 214 -13.66 -7.54 12.77
N ALA A 215 -12.85 -7.83 13.81
CA ALA A 215 -12.74 -6.97 14.99
C ALA A 215 -12.06 -5.61 14.70
N ALA A 216 -11.41 -5.46 13.55
CA ALA A 216 -10.86 -4.16 13.12
C ALA A 216 -11.95 -3.15 12.71
N PHE A 217 -13.21 -3.60 12.49
CA PHE A 217 -14.29 -2.81 11.91
C PHE A 217 -15.42 -2.55 12.90
N ASP A 218 -16.09 -1.40 12.78
CA ASP A 218 -17.34 -1.17 13.51
C ASP A 218 -18.49 -2.04 12.98
N ALA A 219 -19.62 -2.04 13.68
CA ALA A 219 -20.78 -2.85 13.34
C ALA A 219 -21.36 -2.50 11.95
N ALA A 220 -21.36 -1.22 11.57
CA ALA A 220 -21.87 -0.77 10.27
C ALA A 220 -20.98 -1.26 9.12
N ALA A 221 -19.66 -1.18 9.27
CA ALA A 221 -18.70 -1.70 8.29
C ALA A 221 -18.82 -3.23 8.16
N GLN A 222 -18.94 -3.97 9.27
CA GLN A 222 -19.17 -5.42 9.22
C GLN A 222 -20.49 -5.77 8.51
N GLN A 223 -21.53 -4.99 8.72
CA GLN A 223 -22.81 -5.17 8.01
C GLN A 223 -22.65 -4.88 6.51
N ALA A 224 -21.96 -3.81 6.13
CA ALA A 224 -21.67 -3.50 4.73
C ALA A 224 -20.91 -4.63 4.04
N ILE A 225 -19.86 -5.18 4.69
CA ILE A 225 -19.13 -6.35 4.19
C ILE A 225 -20.07 -7.54 3.98
N ALA A 226 -20.96 -7.80 4.96
CA ALA A 226 -21.89 -8.93 4.89
C ALA A 226 -22.97 -8.78 3.82
N GLN A 227 -23.37 -7.57 3.48
CA GLN A 227 -24.31 -7.27 2.39
C GLN A 227 -23.73 -7.54 1.01
N HIS A 228 -22.43 -7.30 0.83
CA HIS A 228 -21.78 -7.42 -0.46
C HIS A 228 -21.09 -8.77 -0.68
N ILE A 229 -20.60 -9.40 0.37
CA ILE A 229 -19.84 -10.66 0.28
C ILE A 229 -20.57 -11.74 1.10
N PRO A 230 -21.04 -12.82 0.47
CA PRO A 230 -21.74 -13.89 1.18
C PRO A 230 -20.80 -14.62 2.16
N ALA A 231 -21.36 -15.19 3.22
CA ALA A 231 -20.58 -15.86 4.26
C ALA A 231 -19.66 -16.97 3.71
N SER A 232 -20.08 -17.67 2.65
CA SER A 232 -19.31 -18.73 2.00
C SER A 232 -18.06 -18.23 1.27
N ARG A 233 -17.93 -16.91 1.04
CA ARG A 233 -16.76 -16.28 0.42
C ARG A 233 -15.94 -15.43 1.39
N ARG A 234 -16.28 -15.43 2.68
CA ARG A 234 -15.55 -14.70 3.71
C ARG A 234 -14.64 -15.66 4.49
N ILE A 235 -13.34 -15.44 4.41
CA ILE A 235 -12.33 -16.13 5.22
C ILE A 235 -12.02 -15.23 6.39
N VAL A 236 -12.54 -15.61 7.56
CA VAL A 236 -12.36 -14.86 8.80
C VAL A 236 -11.01 -15.20 9.40
N VAL A 237 -10.20 -14.18 9.64
CA VAL A 237 -8.88 -14.30 10.26
C VAL A 237 -9.00 -14.16 11.77
N GLY A 238 -8.34 -15.04 12.50
CA GLY A 238 -8.18 -14.93 13.96
C GLY A 238 -7.14 -13.88 14.35
N GLU A 239 -7.19 -13.38 15.59
CA GLU A 239 -6.32 -12.30 16.06
C GLU A 239 -4.82 -12.62 15.89
N ALA A 240 -4.40 -13.85 16.15
CA ALA A 240 -2.99 -14.23 16.01
C ALA A 240 -2.48 -14.09 14.58
N ASP A 241 -3.27 -14.51 13.56
CA ASP A 241 -2.93 -14.34 12.16
C ASP A 241 -3.04 -12.86 11.73
N ALA A 242 -4.02 -12.12 12.27
CA ALA A 242 -4.17 -10.68 12.00
C ALA A 242 -2.96 -9.90 12.52
N LEU A 243 -2.47 -10.18 13.74
CA LEU A 243 -1.25 -9.58 14.30
C LEU A 243 0.02 -10.02 13.56
N ALA A 244 0.00 -11.17 12.90
CA ALA A 244 1.05 -11.57 11.97
C ALA A 244 0.94 -10.92 10.58
N PHE A 245 -0.01 -9.99 10.37
CA PHE A 245 -0.28 -9.31 9.10
C PHE A 245 -0.65 -10.27 7.96
N ALA A 246 -1.38 -11.34 8.26
CA ALA A 246 -1.81 -12.29 7.23
C ALA A 246 -2.78 -11.67 6.21
N CYS A 247 -3.58 -10.65 6.61
CA CYS A 247 -4.44 -9.90 5.69
C CYS A 247 -3.66 -8.92 4.80
N ASN A 248 -2.46 -8.49 5.21
CA ASN A 248 -1.63 -7.60 4.40
C ASN A 248 -0.91 -8.41 3.31
N ALA A 249 -1.71 -8.91 2.38
CA ALA A 249 -1.30 -9.88 1.38
C ALA A 249 -1.41 -9.34 -0.04
N VAL A 250 -0.52 -9.80 -0.93
CA VAL A 250 -0.52 -9.46 -2.36
C VAL A 250 -1.15 -10.61 -3.12
N ASP A 251 -2.31 -10.35 -3.72
CA ASP A 251 -3.02 -11.29 -4.59
C ASP A 251 -2.45 -11.22 -6.02
N LEU A 252 -1.86 -12.33 -6.48
CA LEU A 252 -1.32 -12.50 -7.82
C LEU A 252 -1.95 -13.76 -8.44
N ASP A 253 -3.23 -13.66 -8.82
CA ASP A 253 -4.07 -14.71 -9.41
C ASP A 253 -4.23 -15.96 -8.52
N ASP A 254 -3.35 -16.95 -8.66
CA ASP A 254 -3.34 -18.20 -7.90
C ASP A 254 -2.35 -18.21 -6.74
N THR A 255 -1.57 -17.14 -6.60
CA THR A 255 -0.52 -17.00 -5.60
C THR A 255 -0.83 -15.85 -4.66
N LEU A 256 -0.81 -16.11 -3.36
CA LEU A 256 -0.96 -15.11 -2.33
C LEU A 256 0.36 -14.95 -1.56
N LEU A 257 0.99 -13.77 -1.68
CA LEU A 257 2.20 -13.44 -0.93
C LEU A 257 1.81 -12.74 0.36
N LEU A 258 2.30 -13.21 1.49
CA LEU A 258 2.02 -12.60 2.80
C LEU A 258 3.19 -12.82 3.77
N ASN A 259 3.19 -12.08 4.88
CA ASN A 259 4.23 -12.20 5.89
C ASN A 259 4.23 -13.59 6.52
N ARG A 260 3.21 -13.90 7.32
CA ARG A 260 3.03 -15.19 7.99
C ARG A 260 1.55 -15.52 8.16
N ALA A 261 1.23 -16.81 8.14
CA ALA A 261 -0.11 -17.32 8.44
C ALA A 261 -0.01 -18.68 9.13
N SER A 262 -1.00 -18.98 9.96
CA SER A 262 -1.13 -20.30 10.58
C SER A 262 -1.36 -21.39 9.54
N ALA A 263 -1.05 -22.63 9.90
CA ALA A 263 -1.32 -23.79 9.03
C ALA A 263 -2.81 -23.92 8.69
N ALA A 264 -3.70 -23.57 9.64
CA ALA A 264 -5.14 -23.59 9.44
C ALA A 264 -5.57 -22.55 8.38
N LEU A 265 -5.04 -21.31 8.45
CA LEU A 265 -5.32 -20.27 7.46
C LEU A 265 -4.75 -20.62 6.09
N CYS A 266 -3.52 -21.14 6.03
CA CYS A 266 -2.93 -21.63 4.78
C CYS A 266 -3.78 -22.74 4.13
N ALA A 267 -4.31 -23.69 4.93
CA ALA A 267 -5.19 -24.74 4.44
C ALA A 267 -6.53 -24.18 3.91
N ALA A 268 -7.13 -23.18 4.59
CA ALA A 268 -8.35 -22.54 4.12
C ALA A 268 -8.14 -21.80 2.79
N LEU A 269 -7.02 -21.09 2.62
CA LEU A 269 -6.64 -20.42 1.38
C LEU A 269 -6.35 -21.42 0.25
N ALA A 270 -5.67 -22.54 0.56
CA ALA A 270 -5.43 -23.60 -0.39
C ALA A 270 -6.72 -24.29 -0.87
N ALA A 271 -7.71 -24.42 0.01
CA ALA A 271 -9.02 -25.01 -0.34
C ALA A 271 -9.79 -24.20 -1.39
N ILE A 272 -9.54 -22.90 -1.50
CA ILE A 272 -10.07 -22.02 -2.56
C ILE A 272 -9.10 -21.77 -3.71
N GLY A 273 -8.03 -22.57 -3.76
CA GLY A 273 -7.09 -22.66 -4.89
C GLY A 273 -5.92 -21.70 -4.84
N TYR A 274 -5.59 -21.09 -3.70
CA TYR A 274 -4.38 -20.28 -3.56
C TYR A 274 -3.16 -21.10 -3.18
N ARG A 275 -2.05 -20.81 -3.82
CA ARG A 275 -0.71 -21.15 -3.36
C ARG A 275 -0.23 -20.02 -2.44
N VAL A 276 -0.17 -20.28 -1.14
CA VAL A 276 0.33 -19.31 -0.17
C VAL A 276 1.86 -19.34 -0.15
N VAL A 277 2.47 -18.18 -0.34
CA VAL A 277 3.92 -17.98 -0.23
C VAL A 277 4.18 -17.03 0.93
N GLN A 278 4.81 -17.55 1.98
CA GLN A 278 5.17 -16.76 3.15
C GLN A 278 6.54 -16.11 2.95
N THR A 279 6.59 -14.80 3.06
CA THR A 279 7.81 -13.98 2.99
C THR A 279 7.95 -13.23 4.30
N PRO A 280 8.77 -13.69 5.27
CA PRO A 280 8.93 -13.02 6.56
C PRO A 280 9.42 -11.59 6.39
N LEU A 281 8.71 -10.62 7.02
CA LEU A 281 8.93 -9.19 6.91
C LEU A 281 9.02 -8.52 8.30
N ASP A 282 9.68 -9.19 9.25
CA ASP A 282 9.74 -8.77 10.65
C ASP A 282 10.31 -7.36 10.83
N GLU A 283 11.22 -6.92 9.95
CA GLU A 283 11.79 -5.56 10.03
C GLU A 283 10.75 -4.50 9.68
N PHE A 284 9.93 -4.75 8.66
CA PHE A 284 8.89 -3.80 8.23
C PHE A 284 7.69 -3.79 9.19
N LEU A 285 7.40 -4.90 9.87
CA LEU A 285 6.39 -4.95 10.93
C LEU A 285 6.69 -3.98 12.07
N LYS A 286 7.94 -3.65 12.35
CA LYS A 286 8.34 -2.64 13.34
C LYS A 286 7.79 -1.25 13.01
N ALA A 287 7.52 -0.98 11.73
CA ALA A 287 6.89 0.24 11.25
C ALA A 287 5.40 0.03 10.90
N GLY A 288 4.85 -1.16 11.13
CA GLY A 288 3.43 -1.46 10.93
C GLY A 288 3.05 -1.79 9.50
N GLY A 289 3.95 -2.35 8.68
CA GLY A 289 3.63 -2.78 7.32
C GLY A 289 4.21 -4.14 6.97
N ALA A 290 3.63 -4.81 5.96
CA ALA A 290 4.09 -6.09 5.43
C ALA A 290 3.96 -6.15 3.90
N ALA A 291 3.64 -7.30 3.32
CA ALA A 291 3.75 -7.54 1.88
C ALA A 291 2.94 -6.56 1.01
N LYS A 292 1.65 -6.34 1.33
CA LYS A 292 0.78 -5.42 0.55
C LYS A 292 1.23 -3.98 0.72
N CYS A 293 1.59 -3.55 1.94
CA CYS A 293 2.07 -2.19 2.18
C CYS A 293 3.31 -1.85 1.34
N LEU A 294 4.19 -2.84 1.09
CA LEU A 294 5.42 -2.67 0.30
C LEU A 294 5.19 -2.65 -1.22
N THR A 295 3.94 -2.79 -1.69
CA THR A 295 3.63 -2.95 -3.11
C THR A 295 2.46 -2.08 -3.55
N LEU A 296 2.66 -1.21 -4.52
CA LEU A 296 1.59 -0.54 -5.25
C LEU A 296 1.33 -1.28 -6.57
N ARG A 297 0.11 -1.74 -6.76
CA ARG A 297 -0.29 -2.38 -8.01
C ARG A 297 -0.51 -1.33 -9.09
N LEU A 298 0.06 -1.53 -10.28
CA LEU A 298 0.01 -0.59 -11.41
C LEU A 298 -0.92 -1.06 -12.55
N ASP A 299 -1.50 -2.24 -12.43
CA ASP A 299 -2.35 -2.91 -13.44
C ASP A 299 -3.80 -3.12 -12.95
N GLU A 300 -4.30 -2.25 -12.09
CA GLU A 300 -5.69 -2.29 -11.56
C GLU A 300 -6.70 -1.53 -12.42
#